data_d47ad51902eca2210020cff15e8ab7fe
#
_entry.id   d47ad51902eca2210020cff15e8ab7fe
#
_cell.length_a   1.000
_cell.length_b   1.000
_cell.length_c   1.000
_cell.angle_alpha   90.00
_cell.angle_beta   90.00
_cell.angle_gamma   90.00
#
_symmetry.space_group_name_H-M   'P 1'
#
loop_
_entity.id
_entity.type
_entity.pdbx_description
1 polymer ?
#
loop_
_entity_poly.entity_id
_entity_poly.type
_entity_poly.pdbx_seq_one_letter_code
_entity_poly.pdbx_strand_id
1 'polypeptide(L)'
;MPFLQVNVEQEIQKQRENDPEFKKIWDESRAEYRLIGEMISLRKKKKITQKELALLTGNKQQVISRIERKESIPTIRAFSRILDALEYELQIVKKKSV
;
A
#
# COMPACT_ATOMS: atom_id res chain seq x y z
N MET A 1 -11.37 10.18 8.26
CA MET A 1 -10.11 10.17 7.52
C MET A 1 -10.37 9.73 6.09
N PRO A 2 -10.18 10.60 5.17
CA PRO A 2 -10.38 10.22 3.78
C PRO A 2 -9.24 9.35 3.29
N PHE A 3 -9.58 8.25 2.70
CA PHE A 3 -8.61 7.45 1.98
C PHE A 3 -9.28 6.90 0.72
N LEU A 4 -8.47 6.54 -0.25
CA LEU A 4 -8.97 6.20 -1.58
C LEU A 4 -9.25 4.71 -1.71
N GLN A 5 -9.91 4.16 -0.72
CA GLN A 5 -10.16 2.73 -0.65
C GLN A 5 -10.93 2.22 -1.86
N VAL A 6 -11.92 2.98 -2.32
CA VAL A 6 -12.75 2.57 -3.45
C VAL A 6 -11.91 2.39 -4.72
N ASN A 7 -11.04 3.37 -5.01
CA ASN A 7 -10.20 3.30 -6.21
C ASN A 7 -9.21 2.15 -6.13
N VAL A 8 -8.59 1.97 -4.98
CA VAL A 8 -7.62 0.88 -4.77
C VAL A 8 -8.31 -0.47 -4.92
N GLU A 9 -9.48 -0.64 -4.32
CA GLU A 9 -10.21 -1.89 -4.40
C GLU A 9 -10.63 -2.23 -5.81
N GLN A 10 -11.07 -1.23 -6.58
CA GLN A 10 -11.46 -1.44 -7.96
C GLN A 10 -10.28 -1.88 -8.82
N GLU A 11 -9.12 -1.28 -8.66
CA GLU A 11 -7.93 -1.68 -9.41
C GLU A 11 -7.50 -3.09 -9.08
N ILE A 12 -7.50 -3.43 -7.79
CA ILE A 12 -7.13 -4.77 -7.36
C ILE A 12 -8.13 -5.79 -7.88
N GLN A 13 -9.41 -5.47 -7.87
CA GLN A 13 -10.43 -6.36 -8.39
C GLN A 13 -10.23 -6.62 -9.88
N LYS A 14 -9.91 -5.59 -10.64
CA LYS A 14 -9.59 -5.75 -12.06
C LYS A 14 -8.44 -6.71 -12.27
N GLN A 15 -7.36 -6.56 -11.52
CA GLN A 15 -6.20 -7.42 -11.65
C GLN A 15 -6.52 -8.86 -11.25
N ARG A 16 -7.34 -9.05 -10.21
CA ARG A 16 -7.77 -10.38 -9.80
C ARG A 16 -8.56 -11.09 -10.89
N GLU A 17 -9.38 -10.34 -11.63
CA GLU A 17 -10.20 -10.91 -12.69
C GLU A 17 -9.38 -11.32 -13.91
N ASN A 18 -8.31 -10.57 -14.20
CA ASN A 18 -7.54 -10.75 -15.44
C ASN A 18 -6.28 -11.60 -15.26
N ASP A 19 -5.84 -11.85 -14.01
CA ASP A 19 -4.60 -12.56 -13.73
C ASP A 19 -4.82 -13.57 -12.62
N PRO A 20 -4.95 -14.86 -12.96
CA PRO A 20 -5.17 -15.90 -11.95
C PRO A 20 -4.03 -16.01 -10.93
N GLU A 21 -2.80 -15.79 -11.33
CA GLU A 21 -1.66 -15.83 -10.42
C GLU A 21 -1.73 -14.67 -9.43
N PHE A 22 -2.05 -13.49 -9.91
CA PHE A 22 -2.25 -12.33 -9.06
C PHE A 22 -3.37 -12.57 -8.07
N LYS A 23 -4.48 -13.15 -8.52
CA LYS A 23 -5.61 -13.48 -7.64
C LYS A 23 -5.19 -14.38 -6.50
N LYS A 24 -4.42 -15.43 -6.79
CA LYS A 24 -3.97 -16.36 -5.76
C LYS A 24 -3.09 -15.66 -4.74
N ILE A 25 -2.11 -14.90 -5.20
CA ILE A 25 -1.20 -14.17 -4.32
C ILE A 25 -1.97 -13.16 -3.47
N TRP A 26 -2.89 -12.43 -4.10
CA TRP A 26 -3.70 -11.44 -3.41
C TRP A 26 -4.56 -12.08 -2.33
N ASP A 27 -5.21 -13.19 -2.66
CA ASP A 27 -6.09 -13.89 -1.71
C ASP A 27 -5.33 -14.43 -0.51
N GLU A 28 -4.08 -14.84 -0.70
CA GLU A 28 -3.23 -15.35 0.38
C GLU A 28 -2.64 -14.23 1.25
N SER A 29 -2.39 -13.06 0.67
CA SER A 29 -1.71 -11.95 1.35
C SER A 29 -2.55 -10.68 1.31
N ARG A 30 -3.86 -10.82 1.45
CA ARG A 30 -4.81 -9.70 1.24
C ARG A 30 -4.51 -8.47 2.07
N ALA A 31 -4.24 -8.66 3.35
CA ALA A 31 -4.05 -7.53 4.27
C ALA A 31 -2.82 -6.70 3.89
N GLU A 32 -1.70 -7.38 3.68
CA GLU A 32 -0.45 -6.70 3.34
C GLU A 32 -0.56 -5.99 1.99
N TYR A 33 -1.09 -6.68 0.99
CA TYR A 33 -1.17 -6.13 -0.36
C TYR A 33 -2.17 -4.98 -0.43
N ARG A 34 -3.26 -5.08 0.32
CA ARG A 34 -4.24 -3.98 0.37
C ARG A 34 -3.64 -2.74 1.01
N LEU A 35 -2.89 -2.91 2.09
CA LEU A 35 -2.23 -1.79 2.75
C LEU A 35 -1.20 -1.14 1.83
N ILE A 36 -0.44 -1.94 1.10
CA ILE A 36 0.53 -1.42 0.14
C ILE A 36 -0.20 -0.65 -0.97
N GLY A 37 -1.30 -1.20 -1.47
CA GLY A 37 -2.12 -0.53 -2.48
C GLY A 37 -2.64 0.82 -2.00
N GLU A 38 -3.10 0.89 -0.77
CA GLU A 38 -3.56 2.14 -0.18
C GLU A 38 -2.42 3.14 -0.05
N MET A 39 -1.25 2.68 0.38
CA MET A 39 -0.07 3.53 0.48
C MET A 39 0.28 4.15 -0.89
N ILE A 40 0.30 3.34 -1.94
CA ILE A 40 0.58 3.82 -3.29
C ILE A 40 -0.43 4.89 -3.70
N SER A 41 -1.70 4.63 -3.45
CA SER A 41 -2.77 5.56 -3.77
C SER A 41 -2.60 6.90 -3.04
N LEU A 42 -2.26 6.84 -1.75
CA LEU A 42 -2.03 8.05 -0.96
C LEU A 42 -0.82 8.83 -1.45
N ARG A 43 0.26 8.10 -1.78
CA ARG A 43 1.46 8.75 -2.33
C ARG A 43 1.13 9.51 -3.61
N LYS A 44 0.43 8.85 -4.52
CA LYS A 44 0.06 9.46 -5.81
C LYS A 44 -0.91 10.62 -5.62
N LYS A 45 -1.84 10.50 -4.70
CA LYS A 45 -2.78 11.58 -4.40
C LYS A 45 -2.04 12.83 -3.93
N LYS A 46 -0.99 12.67 -3.15
CA LYS A 46 -0.17 13.78 -2.67
C LYS A 46 0.86 14.24 -3.72
N LYS A 47 0.90 13.59 -4.87
CA LYS A 47 1.84 13.92 -5.96
C LYS A 47 3.29 13.80 -5.51
N ILE A 48 3.57 12.83 -4.65
CA ILE A 48 4.91 12.55 -4.16
C ILE A 48 5.47 11.38 -4.96
N THR A 49 6.68 11.54 -5.50
CA THR A 49 7.34 10.46 -6.22
C THR A 49 7.90 9.42 -5.26
N GLN A 50 8.24 8.23 -5.78
CA GLN A 50 8.93 7.22 -4.98
C GLN A 50 10.24 7.75 -4.40
N LYS A 51 10.96 8.54 -5.20
CA LYS A 51 12.22 9.15 -4.78
C LYS A 51 12.01 10.12 -3.64
N GLU A 52 10.99 10.96 -3.74
CA GLU A 52 10.66 11.92 -2.69
C GLU A 52 10.25 11.20 -1.40
N LEU A 53 9.43 10.16 -1.52
CA LEU A 53 9.01 9.39 -0.35
C LEU A 53 10.22 8.71 0.30
N ALA A 54 11.14 8.20 -0.50
CA ALA A 54 12.36 7.60 0.03
C ALA A 54 13.17 8.63 0.82
N LEU A 55 13.33 9.82 0.29
CA LEU A 55 14.04 10.89 1.00
C LEU A 55 13.36 11.25 2.31
N LEU A 56 12.04 11.36 2.31
CA LEU A 56 11.28 11.71 3.52
C LEU A 56 11.39 10.65 4.62
N THR A 57 11.58 9.41 4.23
CA THR A 57 11.65 8.30 5.18
C THR A 57 13.07 7.82 5.47
N GLY A 58 14.07 8.46 4.86
CA GLY A 58 15.46 8.05 5.04
C GLY A 58 15.80 6.74 4.36
N ASN A 59 15.06 6.36 3.34
CA ASN A 59 15.26 5.12 2.59
C ASN A 59 15.84 5.40 1.21
N LYS A 60 16.34 4.35 0.57
CA LYS A 60 16.70 4.40 -0.84
C LYS A 60 15.43 4.20 -1.68
N GLN A 61 15.41 4.80 -2.86
CA GLN A 61 14.26 4.64 -3.76
C GLN A 61 13.97 3.18 -4.07
N GLN A 62 15.00 2.35 -4.19
CA GLN A 62 14.83 0.92 -4.44
C GLN A 62 13.98 0.22 -3.38
N VAL A 63 14.11 0.65 -2.13
CA VAL A 63 13.33 0.08 -1.02
C VAL A 63 11.84 0.36 -1.24
N ILE A 64 11.51 1.61 -1.54
CA ILE A 64 10.11 1.99 -1.79
C ILE A 64 9.58 1.26 -3.03
N SER A 65 10.38 1.22 -4.10
CA SER A 65 9.99 0.55 -5.33
C SER A 65 9.69 -0.94 -5.12
N ARG A 66 10.53 -1.63 -4.36
CA ARG A 66 10.32 -3.06 -4.06
C ARG A 66 9.06 -3.29 -3.25
N ILE A 67 8.79 -2.42 -2.28
CA ILE A 67 7.56 -2.51 -1.50
C ILE A 67 6.35 -2.34 -2.42
N GLU A 68 6.38 -1.33 -3.28
CA GLU A 68 5.25 -1.05 -4.17
C GLU A 68 5.03 -2.17 -5.19
N ARG A 69 6.08 -2.87 -5.60
CA ARG A 69 5.95 -4.03 -6.48
C ARG A 69 5.62 -5.32 -5.73
N LYS A 70 5.46 -5.24 -4.43
CA LYS A 70 5.15 -6.37 -3.55
C LYS A 70 6.25 -7.44 -3.55
N GLU A 71 7.47 -7.02 -3.85
CA GLU A 71 8.65 -7.88 -3.77
C GLU A 71 9.21 -7.95 -2.36
N SER A 72 8.84 -6.98 -1.52
CA SER A 72 9.29 -6.89 -0.14
C SER A 72 8.14 -6.40 0.72
N ILE A 73 7.88 -7.09 1.80
CA ILE A 73 6.85 -6.68 2.76
C ILE A 73 7.53 -5.92 3.89
N PRO A 74 7.20 -4.67 4.10
CA PRO A 74 7.85 -3.89 5.15
C PRO A 74 7.41 -4.34 6.54
N THR A 75 8.26 -4.09 7.52
CA THR A 75 7.86 -4.24 8.91
C THR A 75 6.78 -3.20 9.23
N ILE A 76 6.05 -3.44 10.33
CA ILE A 76 5.06 -2.46 10.78
C ILE A 76 5.73 -1.12 11.05
N ARG A 77 6.92 -1.14 11.66
CA ARG A 77 7.66 0.10 11.93
C ARG A 77 8.00 0.85 10.65
N ALA A 78 8.54 0.14 9.65
CA ALA A 78 8.90 0.75 8.37
C ALA A 78 7.67 1.31 7.66
N PHE A 79 6.58 0.55 7.66
CA PHE A 79 5.33 0.97 7.02
C PHE A 79 4.74 2.18 7.73
N SER A 80 4.78 2.21 9.06
CA SER A 80 4.30 3.35 9.83
C SER A 80 5.09 4.62 9.51
N ARG A 81 6.40 4.50 9.30
CA ARG A 81 7.22 5.64 8.90
C ARG A 81 6.82 6.18 7.54
N ILE A 82 6.53 5.27 6.61
CA ILE A 82 6.08 5.67 5.27
C ILE A 82 4.75 6.40 5.37
N LEU A 83 3.80 5.86 6.12
CA LEU A 83 2.51 6.51 6.29
C LEU A 83 2.63 7.85 6.99
N ASP A 84 3.49 7.94 8.00
CA ASP A 84 3.74 9.19 8.70
C ASP A 84 4.25 10.28 7.75
N ALA A 85 5.16 9.92 6.84
CA ALA A 85 5.65 10.85 5.82
C ALA A 85 4.52 11.31 4.89
N LEU A 86 3.50 10.49 4.71
CA LEU A 86 2.32 10.82 3.92
C LEU A 86 1.21 11.48 4.76
N GLU A 87 1.47 11.73 6.04
CA GLU A 87 0.53 12.33 6.99
C GLU A 87 -0.66 11.43 7.31
N TYR A 88 -0.41 10.12 7.35
CA TYR A 88 -1.39 9.10 7.71
C TYR A 88 -0.84 8.21 8.81
N GLU A 89 -1.70 7.41 9.41
CA GLU A 89 -1.29 6.47 10.44
C GLU A 89 -2.05 5.16 10.30
N LEU A 90 -1.47 4.10 10.84
CA LEU A 90 -2.16 2.82 10.95
C LEU A 90 -3.09 2.85 12.15
N GLN A 91 -4.29 2.32 11.98
CA GLN A 91 -5.25 2.17 13.05
C GLN A 91 -5.87 0.79 13.03
N ILE A 92 -6.22 0.30 14.20
CA ILE A 92 -6.96 -0.95 14.34
C ILE A 92 -8.42 -0.59 14.48
N VAL A 93 -9.24 -1.13 13.58
CA VAL A 93 -10.68 -0.87 13.60
C VAL A 93 -11.43 -2.18 13.72
N LYS A 94 -12.61 -2.11 14.30
CA LYS A 94 -13.45 -3.28 14.45
C LYS A 94 -13.86 -3.79 13.06
N LYS A 95 -13.71 -5.08 12.86
CA LYS A 95 -14.14 -5.71 11.61
C LYS A 95 -15.65 -5.67 11.50
N LYS A 96 -16.17 -5.29 10.34
CA LYS A 96 -17.60 -5.33 10.09
C LYS A 96 -18.08 -6.77 10.06
N SER A 97 -19.16 -7.05 10.80
CA SER A 97 -19.81 -8.34 10.69
C SER A 97 -20.52 -8.41 9.34
N VAL A 98 -20.48 -9.58 8.78
CA VAL A 98 -21.15 -9.83 7.51
C VAL A 98 -22.35 -10.70 7.76
#